data_d5f52ab3624d9e080d919ae18807a158
#
_entry.id   d5f52ab3624d9e080d919ae18807a158
#
_cell.length_a   1.000
_cell.length_b   1.000
_cell.length_c   1.000
_cell.angle_alpha   90.00
_cell.angle_beta   90.00
_cell.angle_gamma   90.00
#
_symmetry.space_group_name_H-M   'P 1'
#
loop_
_entity.id
_entity.type
_entity.pdbx_description
1 polymer ?
#
loop_
_entity_poly.entity_id
_entity_poly.type
_entity_poly.pdbx_seq_one_letter_code
_entity_poly.pdbx_strand_id
1 'polypeptide(L)'
;MLKLRDSLTYDIDGVVYKVNSFNYQNELGFVSRAPRWAIAHKFPAEEALTEILDIDVQVGRTGAITPVARLKPVFVGGVTVTNATLHNEDEMIRKDVHIGDIVSVRRAGDVIPEIVRVLIDKRPKIIKKFKMPTACPECGSPLIRIDDEAVIRCSGGLICPAQQKQSIIHFASRKAMDIEGLGDKSVEQLVAVGLIHELPDIYKLELKQLINLDRMAEKSGQNLLDAIEKSKKTTLPRFIYALGIRNVGESTAKDLASFYGDLDEVMKQTEESLQLVPDIGPTVAKSISDFFKQNKNREVIQSLIKFGVNWPKHDIQKSTSGIFAAKTFVLTGTLPSMSREEAKSIIEMNGGKVAGSVSKK
;
A
#
# COMPACT_ATOMS: atom_id res chain seq x y z
N MET A 1 -1.47 -27.50 19.35
CA MET A 1 -2.29 -26.28 19.11
C MET A 1 -3.26 -26.48 17.92
N LEU A 2 -2.78 -26.89 16.73
CA LEU A 2 -3.72 -27.10 15.58
C LEU A 2 -4.88 -28.05 15.91
N LYS A 3 -4.60 -29.21 16.57
CA LYS A 3 -5.63 -30.18 17.00
C LYS A 3 -6.59 -29.66 18.08
N LEU A 4 -6.23 -28.57 18.75
CA LEU A 4 -7.04 -27.96 19.82
C LEU A 4 -7.85 -26.75 19.31
N ARG A 5 -7.62 -26.34 18.04
CA ARG A 5 -8.24 -25.15 17.44
C ARG A 5 -9.75 -25.11 17.66
N ASP A 6 -10.44 -26.18 17.28
CA ASP A 6 -11.90 -26.26 17.32
C ASP A 6 -12.47 -26.40 18.75
N SER A 7 -11.61 -26.67 19.77
CA SER A 7 -12.02 -26.81 21.16
C SER A 7 -11.79 -25.53 21.99
N LEU A 8 -11.16 -24.53 21.40
CA LEU A 8 -10.94 -23.25 22.08
C LEU A 8 -12.18 -22.37 22.03
N THR A 9 -12.36 -21.53 23.03
CA THR A 9 -13.46 -20.55 23.11
C THR A 9 -13.20 -19.29 22.27
N TYR A 10 -12.11 -19.25 21.54
CA TYR A 10 -11.68 -18.15 20.68
C TYR A 10 -10.95 -18.70 19.44
N ASP A 11 -11.01 -17.97 18.34
CA ASP A 11 -10.36 -18.35 17.10
C ASP A 11 -8.86 -18.09 17.15
N ILE A 12 -8.09 -19.03 16.58
CA ILE A 12 -6.64 -18.88 16.39
C ILE A 12 -6.27 -19.21 14.93
N ASP A 13 -5.39 -18.39 14.35
CA ASP A 13 -4.88 -18.54 12.98
C ASP A 13 -3.46 -19.10 12.93
N GLY A 14 -2.83 -19.25 14.09
CA GLY A 14 -1.47 -19.75 14.19
C GLY A 14 -0.90 -19.57 15.58
N VAL A 15 0.40 -19.78 15.69
CA VAL A 15 1.20 -19.55 16.90
C VAL A 15 2.39 -18.68 16.59
N VAL A 16 2.84 -17.90 17.57
CA VAL A 16 4.05 -17.08 17.45
C VAL A 16 5.11 -17.63 18.39
N TYR A 17 6.23 -18.02 17.83
CA TYR A 17 7.42 -18.38 18.59
C TYR A 17 8.26 -17.13 18.82
N LYS A 18 8.69 -16.93 20.06
CA LYS A 18 9.53 -15.78 20.46
C LYS A 18 10.75 -16.29 21.21
N VAL A 19 11.90 -15.66 20.99
CA VAL A 19 13.06 -15.86 21.85
C VAL A 19 12.71 -15.45 23.27
N ASN A 20 12.90 -16.33 24.26
CA ASN A 20 12.44 -16.09 25.64
C ASN A 20 13.31 -15.08 26.41
N SER A 21 14.60 -14.99 26.09
CA SER A 21 15.54 -14.06 26.75
C SER A 21 15.40 -12.64 26.19
N PHE A 22 15.08 -11.65 27.02
CA PHE A 22 15.05 -10.25 26.63
C PHE A 22 16.42 -9.73 26.15
N ASN A 23 17.53 -10.24 26.73
CA ASN A 23 18.87 -9.86 26.27
C ASN A 23 19.09 -10.29 24.81
N TYR A 24 18.73 -11.51 24.45
CA TYR A 24 18.81 -11.99 23.08
C TYR A 24 17.81 -11.29 22.15
N GLN A 25 16.63 -10.89 22.63
CA GLN A 25 15.71 -10.10 21.84
C GLN A 25 16.32 -8.73 21.48
N ASN A 26 17.00 -8.08 22.44
CA ASN A 26 17.69 -6.81 22.23
C ASN A 26 18.88 -6.97 21.25
N GLU A 27 19.63 -8.05 21.36
CA GLU A 27 20.76 -8.37 20.47
C GLU A 27 20.30 -8.63 19.03
N LEU A 28 19.24 -9.40 18.84
CA LEU A 28 18.66 -9.72 17.53
C LEU A 28 17.99 -8.50 16.88
N GLY A 29 17.37 -7.63 17.67
CA GLY A 29 16.75 -6.39 17.21
C GLY A 29 15.57 -6.59 16.27
N PHE A 30 15.38 -5.62 15.36
CA PHE A 30 14.25 -5.53 14.46
C PHE A 30 14.69 -5.36 13.01
N VAL A 31 13.85 -5.76 12.08
CA VAL A 31 13.82 -5.28 10.68
C VAL A 31 12.70 -4.24 10.55
N SER A 32 12.59 -3.57 9.39
CA SER A 32 11.67 -2.43 9.20
C SER A 32 10.22 -2.67 9.64
N ARG A 33 9.74 -3.92 9.64
CA ARG A 33 8.34 -4.27 9.95
C ARG A 33 8.15 -5.43 10.91
N ALA A 34 9.21 -6.03 11.41
CA ALA A 34 9.11 -7.21 12.26
C ALA A 34 10.30 -7.35 13.20
N PRO A 35 10.12 -7.98 14.38
CA PRO A 35 11.22 -8.40 15.23
C PRO A 35 11.97 -9.58 14.60
N ARG A 36 13.29 -9.61 14.73
CA ARG A 36 14.11 -10.75 14.30
C ARG A 36 14.04 -11.93 15.27
N TRP A 37 13.54 -11.70 16.47
CA TRP A 37 13.43 -12.66 17.55
C TRP A 37 12.06 -13.34 17.67
N ALA A 38 11.16 -13.11 16.69
CA ALA A 38 9.84 -13.74 16.65
C ALA A 38 9.54 -14.26 15.26
N ILE A 39 8.85 -15.41 15.20
CA ILE A 39 8.36 -16.01 13.95
C ILE A 39 6.94 -16.53 14.14
N ALA A 40 6.05 -16.20 13.22
CA ALA A 40 4.70 -16.71 13.19
C ALA A 40 4.65 -18.03 12.38
N HIS A 41 4.05 -19.05 12.96
CA HIS A 41 3.66 -20.29 12.28
C HIS A 41 2.15 -20.26 12.10
N LYS A 42 1.70 -19.90 10.89
CA LYS A 42 0.28 -19.88 10.54
C LYS A 42 -0.23 -21.30 10.29
N PHE A 43 -1.41 -21.61 10.81
CA PHE A 43 -2.07 -22.87 10.51
C PHE A 43 -2.55 -22.88 9.04
N PRO A 44 -2.79 -24.08 8.47
CA PRO A 44 -3.48 -24.16 7.19
C PRO A 44 -4.80 -23.40 7.26
N ALA A 45 -5.04 -22.55 6.25
CA ALA A 45 -6.30 -21.83 6.16
C ALA A 45 -7.45 -22.80 5.96
N GLU A 46 -8.60 -22.51 6.60
CA GLU A 46 -9.82 -23.24 6.38
C GLU A 46 -10.29 -23.07 4.94
N GLU A 47 -10.75 -24.16 4.33
CA GLU A 47 -11.35 -24.14 3.00
C GLU A 47 -12.84 -24.47 3.13
N ALA A 48 -13.67 -23.75 2.38
CA ALA A 48 -15.09 -24.06 2.25
C ALA A 48 -15.48 -24.13 0.77
N LEU A 49 -16.51 -24.92 0.48
CA LEU A 49 -17.01 -25.08 -0.89
C LEU A 49 -18.19 -24.13 -1.12
N THR A 50 -18.18 -23.47 -2.27
CA THR A 50 -19.28 -22.59 -2.68
C THR A 50 -19.38 -22.55 -4.21
N GLU A 51 -20.46 -21.91 -4.70
CA GLU A 51 -20.76 -21.74 -6.11
C GLU A 51 -20.40 -20.31 -6.57
N ILE A 52 -19.83 -20.17 -7.75
CA ILE A 52 -19.61 -18.88 -8.41
C ILE A 52 -20.91 -18.46 -9.10
N LEU A 53 -21.54 -17.41 -8.58
CA LEU A 53 -22.79 -16.86 -9.14
C LEU A 53 -22.51 -15.93 -10.31
N ASP A 54 -21.43 -15.15 -10.25
CA ASP A 54 -21.00 -14.22 -11.30
C ASP A 54 -19.51 -13.86 -11.13
N ILE A 55 -18.93 -13.19 -12.12
CA ILE A 55 -17.57 -12.63 -12.06
C ILE A 55 -17.62 -11.18 -12.52
N ASP A 56 -17.20 -10.27 -11.64
CA ASP A 56 -17.05 -8.84 -11.91
C ASP A 56 -15.59 -8.46 -12.05
N VAL A 57 -15.32 -7.23 -12.43
CA VAL A 57 -13.99 -6.64 -12.37
C VAL A 57 -13.98 -5.40 -11.49
N GLN A 58 -12.91 -5.24 -10.73
CA GLN A 58 -12.64 -4.05 -9.92
C GLN A 58 -11.46 -3.29 -10.49
N VAL A 59 -11.55 -1.96 -10.43
CA VAL A 59 -10.47 -1.06 -10.87
C VAL A 59 -9.74 -0.52 -9.65
N GLY A 60 -8.49 -0.94 -9.51
CA GLY A 60 -7.63 -0.48 -8.41
C GLY A 60 -7.04 0.91 -8.65
N ARG A 61 -6.40 1.46 -7.63
CA ARG A 61 -5.75 2.79 -7.63
C ARG A 61 -4.79 3.01 -8.82
N THR A 62 -4.02 2.01 -9.18
CA THR A 62 -3.06 2.06 -10.29
C THR A 62 -3.65 1.63 -11.62
N GLY A 63 -4.98 1.63 -11.74
CA GLY A 63 -5.70 1.14 -12.90
C GLY A 63 -5.77 -0.37 -13.02
N ALA A 64 -5.18 -1.13 -12.12
CA ALA A 64 -5.19 -2.60 -12.17
C ALA A 64 -6.63 -3.11 -12.21
N ILE A 65 -6.93 -3.96 -13.20
CA ILE A 65 -8.22 -4.63 -13.36
C ILE A 65 -8.12 -6.00 -12.72
N THR A 66 -8.86 -6.17 -11.64
CA THR A 66 -8.85 -7.42 -10.86
C THR A 66 -10.19 -8.13 -11.02
N PRO A 67 -10.24 -9.34 -11.60
CA PRO A 67 -11.45 -10.13 -11.62
C PRO A 67 -11.79 -10.64 -10.21
N VAL A 68 -13.07 -10.55 -9.84
CA VAL A 68 -13.60 -10.92 -8.52
C VAL A 68 -14.81 -11.83 -8.73
N ALA A 69 -14.75 -13.03 -8.17
CA ALA A 69 -15.86 -13.96 -8.17
C ALA A 69 -16.91 -13.52 -7.14
N ARG A 70 -18.17 -13.42 -7.56
CA ARG A 70 -19.36 -13.30 -6.72
C ARG A 70 -19.80 -14.72 -6.32
N LEU A 71 -19.84 -14.97 -5.05
CA LEU A 71 -20.05 -16.30 -4.49
C LEU A 71 -21.42 -16.43 -3.82
N LYS A 72 -21.97 -17.61 -3.89
CA LYS A 72 -23.02 -17.99 -2.94
C LYS A 72 -22.45 -17.85 -1.53
N PRO A 73 -23.12 -17.14 -0.61
CA PRO A 73 -22.59 -16.90 0.72
C PRO A 73 -22.13 -18.18 1.41
N VAL A 74 -20.91 -18.18 1.91
CA VAL A 74 -20.29 -19.33 2.59
C VAL A 74 -19.53 -18.87 3.82
N PHE A 75 -19.62 -19.62 4.90
CA PHE A 75 -18.89 -19.33 6.12
C PHE A 75 -17.51 -20.00 6.07
N VAL A 76 -16.45 -19.22 6.23
CA VAL A 76 -15.07 -19.73 6.25
C VAL A 76 -14.16 -18.76 7.01
N GLY A 77 -13.31 -19.29 7.88
CA GLY A 77 -12.38 -18.51 8.68
C GLY A 77 -13.08 -17.44 9.53
N GLY A 78 -14.18 -17.81 10.21
CA GLY A 78 -14.89 -16.94 11.14
C GLY A 78 -15.81 -15.87 10.52
N VAL A 79 -15.94 -15.80 9.18
CA VAL A 79 -16.79 -14.80 8.50
C VAL A 79 -17.57 -15.39 7.34
N THR A 80 -18.69 -14.74 6.97
CA THR A 80 -19.43 -15.05 5.75
C THR A 80 -18.78 -14.35 4.56
N VAL A 81 -18.29 -15.13 3.59
CA VAL A 81 -17.65 -14.68 2.36
C VAL A 81 -18.66 -14.72 1.21
N THR A 82 -18.78 -13.61 0.50
CA THR A 82 -19.63 -13.43 -0.70
C THR A 82 -18.82 -13.09 -1.96
N ASN A 83 -17.54 -12.74 -1.80
CA ASN A 83 -16.66 -12.36 -2.89
C ASN A 83 -15.27 -12.96 -2.65
N ALA A 84 -14.59 -13.38 -3.73
CA ALA A 84 -13.21 -13.82 -3.66
C ALA A 84 -12.41 -13.30 -4.85
N THR A 85 -11.16 -12.92 -4.62
CA THR A 85 -10.29 -12.48 -5.69
C THR A 85 -9.89 -13.64 -6.62
N LEU A 86 -9.80 -13.33 -7.90
CA LEU A 86 -9.19 -14.18 -8.92
C LEU A 86 -7.79 -13.68 -9.30
N HIS A 87 -7.27 -12.68 -8.57
CA HIS A 87 -5.99 -12.04 -8.74
C HIS A 87 -5.81 -11.30 -10.07
N ASN A 88 -5.78 -12.01 -11.20
CA ASN A 88 -5.66 -11.49 -12.56
C ASN A 88 -6.24 -12.48 -13.57
N GLU A 89 -6.24 -12.08 -14.86
CA GLU A 89 -6.75 -12.91 -15.94
C GLU A 89 -5.97 -14.23 -16.10
N ASP A 90 -4.64 -14.19 -16.01
CA ASP A 90 -3.80 -15.37 -16.18
C ASP A 90 -4.08 -16.42 -15.10
N GLU A 91 -4.27 -15.98 -13.86
CA GLU A 91 -4.59 -16.85 -12.74
C GLU A 91 -6.01 -17.45 -12.88
N MET A 92 -6.97 -16.65 -13.34
CA MET A 92 -8.32 -17.10 -13.65
C MET A 92 -8.31 -18.17 -14.74
N ILE A 93 -7.55 -17.96 -15.83
CA ILE A 93 -7.40 -18.92 -16.93
C ILE A 93 -6.67 -20.18 -16.43
N ARG A 94 -5.57 -20.02 -15.68
CA ARG A 94 -4.78 -21.13 -15.13
C ARG A 94 -5.61 -22.06 -14.25
N LYS A 95 -6.53 -21.48 -13.46
CA LYS A 95 -7.45 -22.23 -12.60
C LYS A 95 -8.69 -22.72 -13.34
N ASP A 96 -8.87 -22.35 -14.59
CA ASP A 96 -10.04 -22.68 -15.43
C ASP A 96 -11.37 -22.34 -14.75
N VAL A 97 -11.47 -21.09 -14.24
CA VAL A 97 -12.63 -20.62 -13.46
C VAL A 97 -13.74 -20.12 -14.38
N HIS A 98 -14.98 -20.60 -14.14
CA HIS A 98 -16.17 -20.18 -14.88
C HIS A 98 -17.33 -19.88 -13.95
N ILE A 99 -18.27 -19.07 -14.43
CA ILE A 99 -19.54 -18.82 -13.73
C ILE A 99 -20.34 -20.12 -13.67
N GLY A 100 -20.83 -20.45 -12.49
CA GLY A 100 -21.53 -21.71 -12.19
C GLY A 100 -20.63 -22.81 -11.59
N ASP A 101 -19.30 -22.63 -11.57
CA ASP A 101 -18.39 -23.60 -10.97
C ASP A 101 -18.58 -23.72 -9.46
N ILE A 102 -18.41 -24.94 -8.96
CA ILE A 102 -18.19 -25.19 -7.53
C ILE A 102 -16.71 -25.05 -7.26
N VAL A 103 -16.36 -24.19 -6.31
CA VAL A 103 -14.98 -23.83 -5.98
C VAL A 103 -14.68 -24.01 -4.50
N SER A 104 -13.41 -24.27 -4.20
CA SER A 104 -12.87 -24.14 -2.85
C SER A 104 -12.38 -22.72 -2.65
N VAL A 105 -12.84 -22.08 -1.57
CA VAL A 105 -12.41 -20.74 -1.14
C VAL A 105 -11.74 -20.82 0.20
N ARG A 106 -10.74 -19.95 0.41
CA ARG A 106 -10.08 -19.71 1.69
C ARG A 106 -9.85 -18.22 1.92
N ARG A 107 -9.54 -17.86 3.14
CA ARG A 107 -9.06 -16.51 3.46
C ARG A 107 -7.53 -16.54 3.57
N ALA A 108 -6.84 -15.96 2.57
CA ALA A 108 -5.40 -15.85 2.59
C ALA A 108 -4.96 -14.93 3.75
N GLY A 109 -4.13 -15.48 4.67
CA GLY A 109 -3.70 -14.76 5.88
C GLY A 109 -4.85 -14.30 6.77
N ASP A 110 -6.01 -14.99 6.70
CA ASP A 110 -7.27 -14.65 7.38
C ASP A 110 -7.83 -13.26 7.03
N VAL A 111 -7.43 -12.69 5.90
CA VAL A 111 -7.84 -11.34 5.47
C VAL A 111 -8.55 -11.35 4.12
N ILE A 112 -7.92 -11.86 3.06
CA ILE A 112 -8.42 -11.76 1.68
C ILE A 112 -8.99 -13.09 1.22
N PRO A 113 -10.32 -13.17 0.91
CA PRO A 113 -10.89 -14.37 0.30
C PRO A 113 -10.34 -14.57 -1.11
N GLU A 114 -9.89 -15.78 -1.39
CA GLU A 114 -9.39 -16.21 -2.71
C GLU A 114 -9.93 -17.56 -3.12
N ILE A 115 -10.07 -17.78 -4.43
CA ILE A 115 -10.36 -19.08 -5.01
C ILE A 115 -9.09 -19.91 -4.95
N VAL A 116 -9.15 -21.09 -4.30
CA VAL A 116 -8.03 -22.05 -4.25
C VAL A 116 -8.01 -22.88 -5.52
N ARG A 117 -9.13 -23.55 -5.81
CA ARG A 117 -9.29 -24.44 -6.97
C ARG A 117 -10.76 -24.58 -7.36
N VAL A 118 -10.99 -24.98 -8.60
CA VAL A 118 -12.28 -25.45 -9.11
C VAL A 118 -12.41 -26.95 -8.86
N LEU A 119 -13.60 -27.39 -8.48
CA LEU A 119 -13.94 -28.80 -8.38
C LEU A 119 -14.53 -29.27 -9.72
N ILE A 120 -13.68 -29.74 -10.62
CA ILE A 120 -14.05 -30.12 -11.98
C ILE A 120 -15.07 -31.26 -11.99
N ASP A 121 -14.96 -32.20 -11.04
CA ASP A 121 -15.89 -33.30 -10.83
C ASP A 121 -17.31 -32.85 -10.45
N LYS A 122 -17.44 -31.65 -9.92
CA LYS A 122 -18.72 -31.03 -9.53
C LYS A 122 -19.20 -29.94 -10.49
N ARG A 123 -18.48 -29.72 -11.59
CA ARG A 123 -18.82 -28.69 -12.58
C ARG A 123 -20.17 -29.00 -13.23
N PRO A 124 -21.11 -28.05 -13.27
CA PRO A 124 -22.38 -28.23 -13.95
C PRO A 124 -22.15 -28.36 -15.47
N LYS A 125 -23.09 -29.05 -16.16
CA LYS A 125 -23.01 -29.24 -17.62
C LYS A 125 -23.07 -27.92 -18.40
N ILE A 126 -23.73 -26.92 -17.85
CA ILE A 126 -23.86 -25.59 -18.43
C ILE A 126 -23.03 -24.61 -17.59
N ILE A 127 -21.97 -24.09 -18.16
CA ILE A 127 -21.11 -23.07 -17.58
C ILE A 127 -21.07 -21.87 -18.50
N LYS A 128 -20.91 -20.66 -17.93
CA LYS A 128 -20.71 -19.42 -18.69
C LYS A 128 -19.26 -18.97 -18.55
N LYS A 129 -18.56 -18.91 -19.69
CA LYS A 129 -17.18 -18.38 -19.72
C LYS A 129 -17.22 -16.87 -19.52
N PHE A 130 -16.47 -16.40 -18.52
CA PHE A 130 -16.21 -14.99 -18.35
C PHE A 130 -15.11 -14.54 -19.31
N LYS A 131 -15.26 -13.35 -19.87
CA LYS A 131 -14.22 -12.71 -20.69
C LYS A 131 -13.90 -11.36 -20.07
N MET A 132 -12.60 -11.08 -19.93
CA MET A 132 -12.18 -9.76 -19.48
C MET A 132 -12.70 -8.68 -20.43
N PRO A 133 -13.16 -7.55 -19.91
CA PRO A 133 -13.57 -6.43 -20.76
C PRO A 133 -12.37 -5.88 -21.54
N THR A 134 -12.61 -5.23 -22.67
CA THR A 134 -11.60 -4.51 -23.46
C THR A 134 -11.54 -3.02 -23.12
N ALA A 135 -12.55 -2.52 -22.42
CA ALA A 135 -12.63 -1.14 -21.94
C ALA A 135 -12.91 -1.14 -20.43
N CYS A 136 -12.45 -0.11 -19.77
CA CYS A 136 -12.64 0.09 -18.32
C CYS A 136 -14.14 0.25 -18.01
N PRO A 137 -14.73 -0.51 -17.08
CA PRO A 137 -16.13 -0.39 -16.72
C PRO A 137 -16.47 0.96 -16.07
N GLU A 138 -15.48 1.65 -15.49
CA GLU A 138 -15.69 2.91 -14.77
C GLU A 138 -15.60 4.16 -15.66
N CYS A 139 -14.72 4.14 -16.69
CA CYS A 139 -14.47 5.34 -17.50
C CYS A 139 -14.47 5.10 -19.01
N GLY A 140 -14.67 3.88 -19.47
CA GLY A 140 -14.66 3.53 -20.90
C GLY A 140 -13.27 3.57 -21.57
N SER A 141 -12.21 3.97 -20.87
CA SER A 141 -10.87 4.01 -21.44
C SER A 141 -10.36 2.61 -21.82
N PRO A 142 -9.52 2.48 -22.85
CA PRO A 142 -8.93 1.21 -23.23
C PRO A 142 -8.21 0.53 -22.06
N LEU A 143 -8.34 -0.78 -21.99
CA LEU A 143 -7.53 -1.61 -21.10
C LEU A 143 -6.26 -2.02 -21.85
N ILE A 144 -5.11 -1.83 -21.20
CA ILE A 144 -3.79 -2.15 -21.75
C ILE A 144 -3.11 -3.20 -20.87
N ARG A 145 -2.40 -4.10 -21.51
CA ARG A 145 -1.48 -5.01 -20.86
C ARG A 145 -0.05 -4.56 -21.22
N ILE A 146 0.75 -4.29 -20.21
CA ILE A 146 2.16 -3.96 -20.40
C ILE A 146 2.90 -5.29 -20.58
N ASP A 147 3.80 -5.36 -21.55
CA ASP A 147 4.62 -6.55 -21.77
C ASP A 147 5.30 -6.98 -20.48
N ASP A 148 5.36 -8.29 -20.25
CA ASP A 148 5.86 -8.94 -19.03
C ASP A 148 5.03 -8.73 -17.74
N GLU A 149 3.85 -8.07 -17.81
CA GLU A 149 2.95 -7.97 -16.66
C GLU A 149 1.71 -8.87 -16.81
N ALA A 150 1.40 -9.61 -15.73
CA ALA A 150 0.16 -10.40 -15.65
C ALA A 150 -1.10 -9.53 -15.46
N VAL A 151 -0.94 -8.23 -15.21
CA VAL A 151 -2.04 -7.34 -14.83
C VAL A 151 -2.46 -6.43 -15.97
N ILE A 152 -3.72 -6.55 -16.38
CA ILE A 152 -4.38 -5.61 -17.30
C ILE A 152 -4.71 -4.31 -16.55
N ARG A 153 -4.56 -3.16 -17.21
CA ARG A 153 -4.76 -1.84 -16.58
C ARG A 153 -5.62 -0.92 -17.41
N CYS A 154 -6.40 -0.11 -16.70
CA CYS A 154 -7.10 1.02 -17.29
C CYS A 154 -6.10 2.14 -17.62
N SER A 155 -6.09 2.59 -18.85
CA SER A 155 -5.26 3.70 -19.34
C SER A 155 -5.76 5.08 -18.93
N GLY A 156 -6.98 5.18 -18.35
CA GLY A 156 -7.64 6.44 -18.02
C GLY A 156 -6.94 7.28 -16.94
N GLY A 157 -6.04 6.70 -16.14
CA GLY A 157 -5.30 7.45 -15.11
C GLY A 157 -6.22 8.30 -14.24
N LEU A 158 -5.88 9.59 -14.09
CA LEU A 158 -6.67 10.54 -13.29
C LEU A 158 -8.04 10.92 -13.91
N ILE A 159 -8.37 10.47 -15.13
CA ILE A 159 -9.71 10.67 -15.71
C ILE A 159 -10.66 9.57 -15.18
N CYS A 160 -10.14 8.43 -14.75
CA CYS A 160 -10.94 7.32 -14.25
C CYS A 160 -11.44 7.61 -12.82
N PRO A 161 -12.77 7.68 -12.58
CA PRO A 161 -13.31 7.95 -11.24
C PRO A 161 -12.86 6.95 -10.18
N ALA A 162 -12.74 5.67 -10.54
CA ALA A 162 -12.26 4.65 -9.60
C ALA A 162 -10.79 4.88 -9.20
N GLN A 163 -9.94 5.28 -10.13
CA GLN A 163 -8.54 5.60 -9.84
C GLN A 163 -8.42 6.89 -9.01
N GLN A 164 -9.21 7.90 -9.31
CA GLN A 164 -9.30 9.14 -8.52
C GLN A 164 -9.69 8.83 -7.07
N LYS A 165 -10.84 8.15 -6.88
CA LYS A 165 -11.32 7.76 -5.55
C LYS A 165 -10.26 7.01 -4.74
N GLN A 166 -9.65 6.01 -5.34
CA GLN A 166 -8.62 5.20 -4.68
C GLN A 166 -7.33 5.98 -4.39
N SER A 167 -6.98 6.96 -5.22
CA SER A 167 -5.85 7.86 -4.98
C SER A 167 -6.11 8.77 -3.79
N ILE A 168 -7.32 9.30 -3.64
CA ILE A 168 -7.74 10.13 -2.50
C ILE A 168 -7.72 9.30 -1.20
N ILE A 169 -8.28 8.08 -1.20
CA ILE A 169 -8.26 7.17 -0.05
C ILE A 169 -6.82 6.85 0.36
N HIS A 170 -5.96 6.53 -0.59
CA HIS A 170 -4.55 6.28 -0.31
C HIS A 170 -3.86 7.51 0.29
N PHE A 171 -4.06 8.69 -0.31
CA PHE A 171 -3.47 9.94 0.17
C PHE A 171 -3.90 10.26 1.61
N ALA A 172 -5.17 10.05 1.94
CA ALA A 172 -5.71 10.28 3.28
C ALA A 172 -5.28 9.23 4.32
N SER A 173 -4.78 8.07 3.89
CA SER A 173 -4.49 6.93 4.77
C SER A 173 -3.49 7.25 5.87
N ARG A 174 -3.56 6.49 6.99
CA ARG A 174 -2.70 6.65 8.18
C ARG A 174 -1.21 6.67 7.89
N LYS A 175 -0.75 5.93 6.89
CA LYS A 175 0.67 5.84 6.50
C LYS A 175 1.11 6.94 5.55
N ALA A 176 0.15 7.59 4.89
CA ALA A 176 0.33 8.73 4.01
C ALA A 176 0.12 10.05 4.76
N MET A 177 -0.89 10.83 4.43
CA MET A 177 -1.13 12.13 5.05
C MET A 177 -1.87 12.06 6.40
N ASP A 178 -2.41 10.89 6.77
CA ASP A 178 -3.07 10.62 8.07
C ASP A 178 -4.24 11.55 8.36
N ILE A 179 -5.15 11.66 7.42
CA ILE A 179 -6.35 12.52 7.55
C ILE A 179 -7.46 11.69 8.21
N GLU A 180 -7.57 11.79 9.52
CA GLU A 180 -8.60 11.09 10.28
C GLU A 180 -9.99 11.58 9.88
N GLY A 181 -10.93 10.63 9.71
CA GLY A 181 -12.29 10.92 9.25
C GLY A 181 -12.46 10.91 7.72
N LEU A 182 -11.38 10.96 6.94
CA LEU A 182 -11.42 10.86 5.47
C LEU A 182 -11.16 9.42 5.01
N GLY A 183 -12.02 8.50 5.45
CA GLY A 183 -11.98 7.09 5.03
C GLY A 183 -12.82 6.82 3.77
N ASP A 184 -12.90 5.55 3.37
CA ASP A 184 -13.54 5.10 2.12
C ASP A 184 -14.95 5.67 1.93
N LYS A 185 -15.81 5.59 2.97
CA LYS A 185 -17.20 6.06 2.89
C LYS A 185 -17.31 7.59 2.75
N SER A 186 -16.47 8.33 3.48
CA SER A 186 -16.45 9.79 3.39
C SER A 186 -15.94 10.25 2.03
N VAL A 187 -14.88 9.61 1.50
CA VAL A 187 -14.38 9.89 0.16
C VAL A 187 -15.43 9.56 -0.90
N GLU A 188 -16.12 8.44 -0.76
CA GLU A 188 -17.19 8.03 -1.69
C GLU A 188 -18.31 9.05 -1.76
N GLN A 189 -18.77 9.56 -0.62
CA GLN A 189 -19.79 10.62 -0.58
C GLN A 189 -19.28 11.93 -1.19
N LEU A 190 -18.08 12.37 -0.81
CA LEU A 190 -17.50 13.62 -1.30
C LEU A 190 -17.28 13.62 -2.82
N VAL A 191 -16.85 12.48 -3.38
CA VAL A 191 -16.71 12.30 -4.82
C VAL A 191 -18.08 12.26 -5.51
N ALA A 192 -19.05 11.54 -4.92
CA ALA A 192 -20.39 11.42 -5.50
C ALA A 192 -21.15 12.76 -5.60
N VAL A 193 -20.94 13.65 -4.61
CA VAL A 193 -21.55 15.00 -4.62
C VAL A 193 -20.66 16.04 -5.34
N GLY A 194 -19.53 15.64 -5.92
CA GLY A 194 -18.66 16.51 -6.71
C GLY A 194 -17.84 17.51 -5.90
N LEU A 195 -17.65 17.30 -4.59
CA LEU A 195 -16.84 18.18 -3.75
C LEU A 195 -15.33 17.89 -3.86
N ILE A 196 -14.94 16.67 -4.20
CA ILE A 196 -13.55 16.27 -4.41
C ILE A 196 -13.44 15.51 -5.74
N HIS A 197 -12.54 15.96 -6.60
CA HIS A 197 -12.17 15.30 -7.87
C HIS A 197 -10.69 14.93 -7.90
N GLU A 198 -9.84 15.71 -7.23
CA GLU A 198 -8.40 15.49 -7.17
C GLU A 198 -7.84 15.81 -5.77
N LEU A 199 -6.61 15.40 -5.50
CA LEU A 199 -6.00 15.54 -4.18
C LEU A 199 -6.04 16.96 -3.59
N PRO A 200 -5.77 18.04 -4.36
CA PRO A 200 -5.83 19.40 -3.85
C PRO A 200 -7.22 19.83 -3.35
N ASP A 201 -8.30 19.21 -3.85
CA ASP A 201 -9.65 19.59 -3.44
C ASP A 201 -9.96 19.28 -1.99
N ILE A 202 -9.22 18.31 -1.39
CA ILE A 202 -9.29 18.00 0.04
C ILE A 202 -9.08 19.25 0.88
N TYR A 203 -8.15 20.12 0.47
CA TYR A 203 -7.76 21.33 1.20
C TYR A 203 -8.65 22.56 0.89
N LYS A 204 -9.67 22.37 0.02
CA LYS A 204 -10.69 23.39 -0.30
C LYS A 204 -12.01 23.15 0.45
N LEU A 205 -12.15 22.05 1.18
CA LEU A 205 -13.39 21.69 1.88
C LEU A 205 -13.74 22.69 2.96
N GLU A 206 -15.02 23.02 3.07
CA GLU A 206 -15.57 23.94 4.06
C GLU A 206 -16.62 23.24 4.93
N LEU A 207 -16.77 23.66 6.19
CA LEU A 207 -17.69 23.05 7.13
C LEU A 207 -19.14 23.01 6.61
N LYS A 208 -19.61 24.10 5.99
CA LYS A 208 -20.96 24.18 5.41
C LYS A 208 -21.26 23.14 4.33
N GLN A 209 -20.22 22.65 3.64
CA GLN A 209 -20.36 21.58 2.64
C GLN A 209 -20.44 20.21 3.32
N LEU A 210 -19.63 20.00 4.36
CA LEU A 210 -19.51 18.73 5.08
C LEU A 210 -20.78 18.38 5.87
N ILE A 211 -21.38 19.36 6.54
CA ILE A 211 -22.60 19.13 7.36
C ILE A 211 -23.83 18.70 6.53
N ASN A 212 -23.79 18.85 5.21
CA ASN A 212 -24.82 18.39 4.29
C ASN A 212 -24.64 16.92 3.85
N LEU A 213 -23.54 16.27 4.28
CA LEU A 213 -23.28 14.86 3.96
C LEU A 213 -23.98 13.94 4.97
N ASP A 214 -24.34 12.73 4.53
CA ASP A 214 -24.92 11.72 5.40
C ASP A 214 -23.99 11.39 6.59
N ARG A 215 -24.56 11.37 7.79
CA ARG A 215 -23.86 11.06 9.05
C ARG A 215 -22.71 12.01 9.40
N MET A 216 -22.70 13.22 8.82
CA MET A 216 -21.71 14.25 9.08
C MET A 216 -22.38 15.41 9.85
N ALA A 217 -22.27 15.39 11.18
CA ALA A 217 -22.70 16.50 12.02
C ALA A 217 -21.61 17.56 12.13
N GLU A 218 -21.94 18.76 12.62
CA GLU A 218 -21.01 19.91 12.78
C GLU A 218 -19.71 19.49 13.46
N LYS A 219 -19.78 18.75 14.59
CA LYS A 219 -18.60 18.28 15.32
C LYS A 219 -17.72 17.35 14.49
N SER A 220 -18.30 16.41 13.74
CA SER A 220 -17.53 15.49 12.92
C SER A 220 -16.94 16.19 11.67
N GLY A 221 -17.68 17.16 11.10
CA GLY A 221 -17.18 18.00 10.03
C GLY A 221 -16.00 18.87 10.49
N GLN A 222 -16.08 19.47 11.66
CA GLN A 222 -14.98 20.25 12.24
C GLN A 222 -13.76 19.37 12.52
N ASN A 223 -13.94 18.19 13.12
CA ASN A 223 -12.83 17.25 13.36
C ASN A 223 -12.13 16.85 12.05
N LEU A 224 -12.88 16.65 10.97
CA LEU A 224 -12.30 16.35 9.66
C LEU A 224 -11.49 17.53 9.14
N LEU A 225 -11.99 18.76 9.23
CA LEU A 225 -11.25 19.95 8.82
C LEU A 225 -9.97 20.17 9.64
N ASP A 226 -10.04 19.91 10.95
CA ASP A 226 -8.87 20.00 11.85
C ASP A 226 -7.82 18.92 11.45
N ALA A 227 -8.26 17.70 11.09
CA ALA A 227 -7.38 16.64 10.60
C ALA A 227 -6.74 17.01 9.25
N ILE A 228 -7.51 17.62 8.33
CA ILE A 228 -7.01 18.13 7.05
C ILE A 228 -5.95 19.21 7.30
N GLU A 229 -6.21 20.17 8.18
CA GLU A 229 -5.26 21.25 8.51
C GLU A 229 -3.98 20.68 9.15
N LYS A 230 -4.11 19.75 10.09
CA LYS A 230 -2.99 19.03 10.71
C LYS A 230 -2.13 18.29 9.68
N SER A 231 -2.74 17.69 8.67
CA SER A 231 -2.06 16.91 7.63
C SER A 231 -1.11 17.73 6.77
N LYS A 232 -1.27 19.07 6.72
CA LYS A 232 -0.38 19.95 5.98
C LYS A 232 1.05 19.90 6.50
N LYS A 233 1.25 19.62 7.80
CA LYS A 233 2.56 19.42 8.41
C LYS A 233 2.91 17.94 8.39
N THR A 234 3.69 17.52 7.41
CA THR A 234 4.04 16.11 7.18
C THR A 234 5.56 15.92 7.15
N THR A 235 6.03 14.78 6.64
CA THR A 235 7.44 14.51 6.34
C THR A 235 7.60 14.21 4.86
N LEU A 236 8.75 14.49 4.29
CA LEU A 236 9.01 14.20 2.87
C LEU A 236 8.76 12.73 2.49
N PRO A 237 9.21 11.71 3.28
CA PRO A 237 8.87 10.32 3.00
C PRO A 237 7.37 10.05 2.93
N ARG A 238 6.60 10.59 3.87
CA ARG A 238 5.14 10.40 3.91
C ARG A 238 4.47 11.06 2.71
N PHE A 239 4.92 12.25 2.33
CA PHE A 239 4.41 12.95 1.16
C PHE A 239 4.70 12.18 -0.15
N ILE A 240 5.95 11.73 -0.35
CA ILE A 240 6.31 10.90 -1.51
C ILE A 240 5.45 9.62 -1.57
N TYR A 241 5.26 8.95 -0.43
CA TYR A 241 4.39 7.78 -0.36
C TYR A 241 2.93 8.13 -0.67
N ALA A 242 2.43 9.27 -0.15
CA ALA A 242 1.07 9.75 -0.37
C ALA A 242 0.75 10.06 -1.83
N LEU A 243 1.72 10.47 -2.64
CA LEU A 243 1.56 10.67 -4.09
C LEU A 243 1.16 9.39 -4.82
N GLY A 244 1.36 8.23 -4.20
CA GLY A 244 0.91 6.95 -4.72
C GLY A 244 1.64 6.50 -5.99
N ILE A 245 2.89 6.92 -6.17
CA ILE A 245 3.75 6.50 -7.27
C ILE A 245 3.81 4.97 -7.30
N ARG A 246 3.63 4.41 -8.49
CA ARG A 246 3.63 2.97 -8.67
C ARG A 246 4.99 2.37 -8.22
N ASN A 247 4.94 1.22 -7.57
CA ASN A 247 6.10 0.51 -7.02
C ASN A 247 6.87 1.27 -5.93
N VAL A 248 6.41 2.45 -5.49
CA VAL A 248 6.99 3.21 -4.39
C VAL A 248 6.21 2.94 -3.11
N GLY A 249 6.80 2.13 -2.23
CA GLY A 249 6.29 1.84 -0.89
C GLY A 249 6.85 2.81 0.15
N GLU A 250 6.45 2.63 1.42
CA GLU A 250 6.95 3.44 2.55
C GLU A 250 8.48 3.41 2.67
N SER A 251 9.11 2.23 2.47
CA SER A 251 10.57 2.08 2.52
C SER A 251 11.22 2.88 1.40
N THR A 252 10.80 2.64 0.15
CA THR A 252 11.34 3.35 -1.02
C THR A 252 11.17 4.86 -0.92
N ALA A 253 10.02 5.33 -0.42
CA ALA A 253 9.79 6.75 -0.19
C ALA A 253 10.74 7.34 0.85
N LYS A 254 11.05 6.58 1.93
CA LYS A 254 12.03 6.95 2.93
C LYS A 254 13.45 7.01 2.35
N ASP A 255 13.82 6.02 1.53
CA ASP A 255 15.15 5.94 0.93
C ASP A 255 15.37 7.09 -0.07
N LEU A 256 14.36 7.41 -0.91
CA LEU A 256 14.37 8.58 -1.80
C LEU A 256 14.55 9.89 -1.02
N ALA A 257 13.75 10.09 0.03
CA ALA A 257 13.82 11.29 0.85
C ALA A 257 15.16 11.44 1.57
N SER A 258 15.72 10.33 2.06
CA SER A 258 17.03 10.32 2.74
C SER A 258 18.18 10.57 1.77
N PHE A 259 18.08 10.05 0.55
CA PHE A 259 19.15 10.14 -0.46
C PHE A 259 19.21 11.53 -1.11
N TYR A 260 18.04 12.09 -1.47
CA TYR A 260 17.96 13.38 -2.19
C TYR A 260 17.60 14.57 -1.30
N GLY A 261 16.98 14.35 -0.13
CA GLY A 261 16.66 15.36 0.90
C GLY A 261 15.57 16.36 0.57
N ASP A 262 15.28 16.59 -0.69
CA ASP A 262 14.21 17.48 -1.13
C ASP A 262 13.42 16.82 -2.28
N LEU A 263 12.13 17.17 -2.37
CA LEU A 263 11.27 16.69 -3.44
C LEU A 263 11.71 17.21 -4.82
N ASP A 264 12.11 18.46 -4.91
CA ASP A 264 12.58 19.05 -6.16
C ASP A 264 13.80 18.33 -6.72
N GLU A 265 14.67 17.84 -5.83
CA GLU A 265 15.80 17.03 -6.24
C GLU A 265 15.36 15.66 -6.77
N VAL A 266 14.39 14.99 -6.11
CA VAL A 266 13.83 13.73 -6.61
C VAL A 266 13.16 13.91 -7.98
N MET A 267 12.43 15.01 -8.17
CA MET A 267 11.70 15.30 -9.41
C MET A 267 12.59 15.56 -10.63
N LYS A 268 13.85 15.92 -10.43
CA LYS A 268 14.83 16.20 -11.49
C LYS A 268 15.61 14.96 -11.96
N GLN A 269 15.49 13.84 -11.24
CA GLN A 269 16.34 12.69 -11.47
C GLN A 269 15.97 11.90 -12.74
N THR A 270 16.99 11.35 -13.37
CA THR A 270 16.85 10.38 -14.46
C THR A 270 16.67 8.96 -13.92
N GLU A 271 16.28 8.02 -14.79
CA GLU A 271 16.13 6.62 -14.40
C GLU A 271 17.46 6.01 -13.91
N GLU A 272 18.58 6.40 -14.51
CA GLU A 272 19.92 5.95 -14.11
C GLU A 272 20.30 6.49 -12.73
N SER A 273 20.03 7.77 -12.45
CA SER A 273 20.36 8.36 -11.16
C SER A 273 19.47 7.83 -10.03
N LEU A 274 18.20 7.53 -10.30
CA LEU A 274 17.30 6.91 -9.34
C LEU A 274 17.76 5.51 -8.93
N GLN A 275 18.41 4.76 -9.80
CA GLN A 275 18.97 3.43 -9.50
C GLN A 275 20.20 3.49 -8.57
N LEU A 276 20.77 4.67 -8.30
CA LEU A 276 21.82 4.83 -7.28
C LEU A 276 21.28 4.75 -5.84
N VAL A 277 19.98 4.92 -5.68
CA VAL A 277 19.31 4.76 -4.37
C VAL A 277 19.23 3.26 -4.03
N PRO A 278 19.63 2.83 -2.83
CA PRO A 278 19.51 1.42 -2.42
C PRO A 278 18.11 0.87 -2.65
N ASP A 279 18.01 -0.38 -3.07
CA ASP A 279 16.77 -1.12 -3.31
C ASP A 279 15.86 -0.55 -4.42
N ILE A 280 16.35 0.41 -5.23
CA ILE A 280 15.65 0.92 -6.43
C ILE A 280 16.21 0.27 -7.69
N GLY A 281 15.46 -0.70 -8.21
CA GLY A 281 15.75 -1.33 -9.51
C GLY A 281 15.14 -0.56 -10.69
N PRO A 282 15.41 -1.01 -11.95
CA PRO A 282 14.95 -0.34 -13.18
C PRO A 282 13.44 -0.08 -13.23
N THR A 283 12.64 -1.05 -12.83
CA THR A 283 11.15 -0.94 -12.84
C THR A 283 10.65 0.17 -11.91
N VAL A 284 11.25 0.31 -10.73
CA VAL A 284 10.87 1.35 -9.75
C VAL A 284 11.35 2.70 -10.23
N ALA A 285 12.61 2.79 -10.70
CA ALA A 285 13.20 4.01 -11.26
C ALA A 285 12.36 4.57 -12.43
N LYS A 286 11.97 3.69 -13.35
CA LYS A 286 11.07 4.05 -14.47
C LYS A 286 9.72 4.57 -13.96
N SER A 287 9.09 3.89 -12.99
CA SER A 287 7.81 4.34 -12.43
C SER A 287 7.88 5.74 -11.82
N ILE A 288 8.98 6.06 -11.13
CA ILE A 288 9.23 7.38 -10.53
C ILE A 288 9.44 8.43 -11.62
N SER A 289 10.32 8.15 -12.59
CA SER A 289 10.62 9.03 -13.70
C SER A 289 9.36 9.35 -14.52
N ASP A 290 8.59 8.33 -14.91
CA ASP A 290 7.35 8.48 -15.67
C ASP A 290 6.29 9.29 -14.92
N PHE A 291 6.20 9.10 -13.61
CA PHE A 291 5.27 9.87 -12.77
C PHE A 291 5.61 11.36 -12.77
N PHE A 292 6.88 11.73 -12.58
CA PHE A 292 7.29 13.13 -12.53
C PHE A 292 7.44 13.80 -13.91
N LYS A 293 7.53 13.03 -15.00
CA LYS A 293 7.47 13.56 -16.39
C LYS A 293 6.06 14.06 -16.73
N GLN A 294 5.01 13.57 -16.06
CA GLN A 294 3.64 13.99 -16.35
C GLN A 294 3.36 15.39 -15.77
N ASN A 295 3.01 16.34 -16.62
CA ASN A 295 2.71 17.71 -16.20
C ASN A 295 1.58 17.78 -15.17
N LYS A 296 0.50 16.98 -15.37
CA LYS A 296 -0.63 16.94 -14.43
C LYS A 296 -0.21 16.56 -13.01
N ASN A 297 0.71 15.61 -12.85
CA ASN A 297 1.22 15.22 -11.53
C ASN A 297 2.01 16.37 -10.87
N ARG A 298 2.80 17.09 -11.66
CA ARG A 298 3.53 18.29 -11.18
C ARG A 298 2.58 19.40 -10.75
N GLU A 299 1.53 19.66 -11.53
CA GLU A 299 0.49 20.63 -11.19
C GLU A 299 -0.22 20.28 -9.87
N VAL A 300 -0.57 19.01 -9.68
CA VAL A 300 -1.16 18.51 -8.41
C VAL A 300 -0.22 18.74 -7.24
N ILE A 301 1.07 18.40 -7.38
CA ILE A 301 2.08 18.61 -6.35
C ILE A 301 2.21 20.10 -6.00
N GLN A 302 2.33 20.96 -7.02
CA GLN A 302 2.43 22.41 -6.81
C GLN A 302 1.18 22.97 -6.12
N SER A 303 0.00 22.48 -6.48
CA SER A 303 -1.26 22.87 -5.86
C SER A 303 -1.30 22.46 -4.37
N LEU A 304 -0.87 21.24 -4.04
CA LEU A 304 -0.77 20.77 -2.66
C LEU A 304 0.16 21.64 -1.82
N ILE A 305 1.35 21.99 -2.34
CA ILE A 305 2.29 22.89 -1.71
C ILE A 305 1.70 24.30 -1.54
N LYS A 306 1.00 24.81 -2.56
CA LYS A 306 0.30 26.10 -2.50
C LYS A 306 -0.81 26.14 -1.44
N PHE A 307 -1.47 25.02 -1.16
CA PHE A 307 -2.45 24.88 -0.07
C PHE A 307 -1.80 24.74 1.31
N GLY A 308 -0.47 24.77 1.41
CA GLY A 308 0.27 24.80 2.65
C GLY A 308 0.81 23.44 3.10
N VAL A 309 0.74 22.40 2.27
CA VAL A 309 1.43 21.13 2.57
C VAL A 309 2.93 21.38 2.56
N ASN A 310 3.57 21.04 3.67
CA ASN A 310 5.00 21.29 3.88
C ASN A 310 5.64 20.23 4.77
N TRP A 311 6.95 20.14 4.70
CA TRP A 311 7.78 19.25 5.52
C TRP A 311 9.07 19.96 5.91
N PRO A 312 9.71 19.58 7.03
CA PRO A 312 11.02 20.09 7.39
C PRO A 312 12.01 19.73 6.26
N LYS A 313 12.76 20.73 5.79
CA LYS A 313 13.89 20.45 4.90
C LYS A 313 14.91 19.66 5.71
N HIS A 314 15.25 18.48 5.22
CA HIS A 314 16.44 17.79 5.68
C HIS A 314 17.61 18.50 5.01
N ASP A 315 18.38 19.25 5.78
CA ASP A 315 19.72 19.59 5.35
C ASP A 315 20.48 18.29 5.16
N ILE A 316 20.50 17.81 3.91
CA ILE A 316 21.50 16.83 3.54
C ILE A 316 22.81 17.60 3.56
N GLN A 317 23.44 17.65 4.73
CA GLN A 317 24.86 17.74 4.72
C GLN A 317 25.34 16.46 4.02
N LYS A 318 25.55 16.53 2.71
CA LYS A 318 26.46 15.62 2.00
C LYS A 318 27.82 15.83 2.63
N SER A 319 28.02 15.34 3.83
CA SER A 319 29.32 15.34 4.44
C SER A 319 30.15 14.22 3.83
N THR A 320 30.54 14.44 2.55
CA THR A 320 31.74 13.77 2.00
C THR A 320 32.99 14.14 2.77
N SER A 321 32.88 15.04 3.77
CA SER A 321 33.97 15.57 4.60
C SER A 321 33.71 15.45 6.12
N GLY A 322 32.74 14.69 6.59
CA GLY A 322 32.51 14.46 8.02
C GLY A 322 33.64 13.63 8.65
N ILE A 323 33.77 13.74 9.99
CA ILE A 323 34.80 13.00 10.77
C ILE A 323 34.70 11.47 10.61
N PHE A 324 33.58 10.97 10.09
CA PHE A 324 33.32 9.54 9.83
C PHE A 324 33.30 9.20 8.34
N ALA A 325 33.67 10.14 7.45
CA ALA A 325 33.71 9.89 6.01
C ALA A 325 34.56 8.64 5.68
N ALA A 326 34.03 7.81 4.78
CA ALA A 326 34.63 6.54 4.34
C ALA A 326 34.79 5.46 5.45
N LYS A 327 34.26 5.66 6.66
CA LYS A 327 34.28 4.65 7.72
C LYS A 327 32.93 3.91 7.78
N THR A 328 33.02 2.60 8.02
CA THR A 328 31.84 1.76 8.28
C THR A 328 31.83 1.35 9.74
N PHE A 329 30.72 1.60 10.40
CA PHE A 329 30.49 1.32 11.82
C PHE A 329 29.56 0.13 11.97
N VAL A 330 29.79 -0.67 12.97
CA VAL A 330 28.86 -1.68 13.45
C VAL A 330 28.52 -1.37 14.90
N LEU A 331 27.26 -1.04 15.17
CA LEU A 331 26.79 -0.70 16.50
C LEU A 331 26.47 -1.99 17.27
N THR A 332 27.33 -2.37 18.21
CA THR A 332 27.16 -3.53 19.08
C THR A 332 26.96 -3.09 20.53
N GLY A 333 26.20 -3.87 21.30
CA GLY A 333 25.93 -3.57 22.71
C GLY A 333 24.93 -2.44 22.92
N THR A 334 24.83 -1.96 24.16
CA THR A 334 23.95 -0.86 24.58
C THR A 334 24.78 0.41 24.72
N LEU A 335 24.31 1.50 24.13
CA LEU A 335 24.93 2.81 24.25
C LEU A 335 24.40 3.52 25.51
N PRO A 336 25.25 4.01 26.42
CA PRO A 336 24.79 4.53 27.70
C PRO A 336 24.05 5.86 27.62
N SER A 337 24.28 6.65 26.55
CA SER A 337 23.82 8.04 26.45
C SER A 337 22.83 8.28 25.30
N MET A 338 22.57 7.30 24.44
CA MET A 338 21.68 7.47 23.29
C MET A 338 21.16 6.12 22.76
N SER A 339 20.07 6.14 22.03
CA SER A 339 19.55 4.96 21.34
C SER A 339 20.42 4.57 20.13
N ARG A 340 20.32 3.32 19.67
CA ARG A 340 21.02 2.88 18.45
C ARG A 340 20.59 3.67 17.21
N GLU A 341 19.33 4.08 17.13
CA GLU A 341 18.78 4.91 16.04
C GLU A 341 19.40 6.31 16.05
N GLU A 342 19.54 6.93 17.21
CA GLU A 342 20.22 8.22 17.35
C GLU A 342 21.71 8.13 16.99
N ALA A 343 22.40 7.12 17.47
CA ALA A 343 23.82 6.88 17.13
C ALA A 343 23.99 6.63 15.63
N LYS A 344 23.10 5.86 15.01
CA LYS A 344 23.09 5.65 13.57
C LYS A 344 22.93 6.96 12.82
N SER A 345 21.95 7.80 13.21
CA SER A 345 21.74 9.11 12.61
C SER A 345 22.96 10.00 12.71
N ILE A 346 23.64 10.04 13.88
CA ILE A 346 24.86 10.82 14.10
C ILE A 346 26.00 10.36 13.20
N ILE A 347 26.20 9.04 13.07
CA ILE A 347 27.25 8.47 12.22
C ILE A 347 26.97 8.83 10.74
N GLU A 348 25.74 8.64 10.28
CA GLU A 348 25.34 8.94 8.91
C GLU A 348 25.40 10.44 8.59
N MET A 349 25.00 11.32 9.51
CA MET A 349 25.16 12.78 9.39
C MET A 349 26.65 13.20 9.26
N ASN A 350 27.56 12.45 9.85
CA ASN A 350 28.99 12.70 9.78
C ASN A 350 29.71 11.90 8.66
N GLY A 351 28.97 11.40 7.66
CA GLY A 351 29.53 10.76 6.46
C GLY A 351 29.94 9.30 6.63
N GLY A 352 29.67 8.69 7.80
CA GLY A 352 29.92 7.28 8.06
C GLY A 352 28.80 6.38 7.54
N LYS A 353 29.10 5.08 7.40
CA LYS A 353 28.10 4.02 7.10
C LYS A 353 27.88 3.16 8.31
N VAL A 354 26.63 2.73 8.57
CA VAL A 354 26.33 1.77 9.63
C VAL A 354 25.92 0.44 9.00
N ALA A 355 26.67 -0.63 9.30
CA ALA A 355 26.39 -2.00 8.85
C ALA A 355 25.82 -2.83 10.02
N GLY A 356 24.94 -3.79 9.70
CA GLY A 356 24.31 -4.65 10.70
C GLY A 356 25.24 -5.75 11.26
N SER A 357 26.36 -6.03 10.58
CA SER A 357 27.35 -7.04 11.01
C SER A 357 28.73 -6.76 10.45
N VAL A 358 29.74 -7.25 11.14
CA VAL A 358 31.13 -7.22 10.66
C VAL A 358 31.31 -8.37 9.67
N SER A 359 31.57 -8.07 8.39
CA SER A 359 32.02 -9.08 7.44
C SER A 359 33.55 -9.15 7.42
N LYS A 360 34.13 -10.34 7.49
CA LYS A 360 35.54 -10.53 7.15
C LYS A 360 35.68 -10.33 5.65
N LYS A 361 36.44 -9.29 5.27
CA LYS A 361 37.06 -9.27 3.93
C LYS A 361 38.29 -10.13 3.96
#